data_34b4ad2788bdf9786cf31ffc0c4b5a30
#
_entry.id   34b4ad2788bdf9786cf31ffc0c4b5a30
#
_cell.length_a   1.000
_cell.length_b   1.000
_cell.length_c   1.000
_cell.angle_alpha   90.00
_cell.angle_beta   90.00
_cell.angle_gamma   90.00
#
_symmetry.space_group_name_H-M   'P 1'
#
loop_
_entity.id
_entity.type
_entity.pdbx_description
1 polymer ?
#
loop_
_entity_poly.entity_id
_entity_poly.type
_entity_poly.pdbx_seq_one_letter_code
_entity_poly.pdbx_strand_id
1 'polypeptide(L)'
;MILEIAEIHIAPGQQAAFEAAIAHGISSVISRAQGFISAKVQRGIESPERYILQIEWATLEDHTEHFRAGPLFPAWRAIVGPFFAQTPRVEHFSSVL
;
A
#
# COMPACT_ATOMS: atom_id res chain seq x y z
N MET A 1 13.60 11.15 -2.79
CA MET A 1 12.74 9.98 -2.86
C MET A 1 12.38 9.51 -1.47
N ILE A 2 11.13 9.14 -1.28
CA ILE A 2 10.59 8.77 0.04
C ILE A 2 10.05 7.34 -0.06
N LEU A 3 10.27 6.54 0.98
CA LEU A 3 9.72 5.21 1.09
C LEU A 3 8.52 5.23 2.03
N GLU A 4 7.37 4.78 1.54
CA GLU A 4 6.21 4.52 2.36
C GLU A 4 6.21 3.06 2.78
N ILE A 5 6.02 2.80 4.07
CA ILE A 5 5.80 1.45 4.61
C ILE A 5 4.39 1.41 5.18
N ALA A 6 3.56 0.52 4.67
CA ALA A 6 2.22 0.28 5.22
C ALA A 6 2.18 -1.13 5.78
N GLU A 7 1.94 -1.25 7.08
CA GLU A 7 1.72 -2.54 7.72
C GLU A 7 0.24 -2.87 7.67
N ILE A 8 -0.08 -3.98 7.01
CA ILE A 8 -1.46 -4.40 6.76
C ILE A 8 -1.71 -5.74 7.42
N HIS A 9 -2.82 -5.84 8.15
CA HIS A 9 -3.29 -7.11 8.72
C HIS A 9 -4.61 -7.49 8.07
N ILE A 10 -4.72 -8.75 7.64
CA ILE A 10 -5.94 -9.27 7.01
C ILE A 10 -6.51 -10.42 7.84
N ALA A 11 -7.77 -10.77 7.59
CA ALA A 11 -8.38 -11.92 8.22
C ALA A 11 -7.72 -13.22 7.74
N PRO A 12 -7.61 -14.25 8.62
CA PRO A 12 -7.05 -15.54 8.22
C PRO A 12 -7.80 -16.16 7.04
N GLY A 13 -7.05 -16.81 6.15
CA GLY A 13 -7.63 -17.49 5.01
C GLY A 13 -7.91 -16.60 3.80
N GLN A 14 -7.67 -15.29 3.90
CA GLN A 14 -7.93 -14.34 2.82
C GLN A 14 -6.68 -14.00 2.00
N GLN A 15 -5.58 -14.71 2.21
CA GLN A 15 -4.30 -14.37 1.61
C GLN A 15 -4.36 -14.33 0.07
N ALA A 16 -4.90 -15.39 -0.55
CA ALA A 16 -4.94 -15.45 -2.02
C ALA A 16 -5.80 -14.33 -2.61
N ALA A 17 -6.97 -14.08 -2.02
CA ALA A 17 -7.86 -13.02 -2.50
C ALA A 17 -7.25 -11.64 -2.29
N PHE A 18 -6.61 -11.41 -1.14
CA PHE A 18 -5.96 -10.14 -0.86
C PHE A 18 -4.77 -9.91 -1.80
N GLU A 19 -3.96 -10.94 -2.04
CA GLU A 19 -2.79 -10.80 -2.91
C GLU A 19 -3.20 -10.45 -4.34
N ALA A 20 -4.28 -11.06 -4.83
CA ALA A 20 -4.83 -10.71 -6.15
C ALA A 20 -5.38 -9.27 -6.16
N ALA A 21 -6.08 -8.88 -5.10
CA ALA A 21 -6.66 -7.54 -5.01
C ALA A 21 -5.58 -6.46 -4.93
N ILE A 22 -4.55 -6.64 -4.09
CA ILE A 22 -3.52 -5.61 -3.95
C ILE A 22 -2.66 -5.50 -5.22
N ALA A 23 -2.40 -6.61 -5.91
CA ALA A 23 -1.73 -6.58 -7.20
C ALA A 23 -2.53 -5.76 -8.22
N HIS A 24 -3.84 -5.98 -8.27
CA HIS A 24 -4.72 -5.22 -9.15
C HIS A 24 -4.76 -3.74 -8.75
N GLY A 25 -4.87 -3.45 -7.46
CA GLY A 25 -4.87 -2.07 -6.96
C GLY A 25 -3.59 -1.32 -7.30
N ILE A 26 -2.44 -2.00 -7.20
CA ILE A 26 -1.16 -1.39 -7.55
C ILE A 26 -1.12 -1.10 -9.05
N SER A 27 -1.39 -2.09 -9.89
CA SER A 27 -1.25 -1.93 -11.34
C SER A 27 -2.28 -0.99 -11.96
N SER A 28 -3.50 -0.97 -11.43
CA SER A 28 -4.62 -0.23 -12.03
C SER A 28 -4.87 1.14 -11.40
N VAL A 29 -4.44 1.36 -10.16
CA VAL A 29 -4.75 2.57 -9.42
C VAL A 29 -3.49 3.29 -8.97
N ILE A 30 -2.75 2.70 -8.02
CA ILE A 30 -1.69 3.45 -7.33
C ILE A 30 -0.51 3.77 -8.25
N SER A 31 -0.23 2.93 -9.24
CA SER A 31 0.82 3.18 -10.22
C SER A 31 0.55 4.40 -11.11
N ARG A 32 -0.69 4.88 -11.12
CA ARG A 32 -1.08 6.06 -11.89
C ARG A 32 -1.00 7.35 -11.06
N ALA A 33 -0.65 7.24 -9.79
CA ALA A 33 -0.58 8.41 -8.92
C ALA A 33 0.65 9.25 -9.25
N GLN A 34 0.50 10.57 -9.11
CA GLN A 34 1.62 11.49 -9.28
C GLN A 34 2.74 11.12 -8.31
N GLY A 35 3.96 11.03 -8.83
CA GLY A 35 5.15 10.75 -8.03
C GLY A 35 5.36 9.29 -7.66
N PHE A 36 4.48 8.38 -8.09
CA PHE A 36 4.69 6.95 -7.88
C PHE A 36 5.94 6.50 -8.64
N ILE A 37 6.82 5.73 -7.96
CA ILE A 37 8.03 5.19 -8.56
C ILE A 37 7.96 3.67 -8.63
N SER A 38 7.72 3.00 -7.52
CA SER A 38 7.69 1.54 -7.46
C SER A 38 6.91 1.06 -6.26
N ALA A 39 6.48 -0.20 -6.30
CA ALA A 39 5.78 -0.83 -5.18
C ALA A 39 6.24 -2.28 -5.03
N LYS A 40 6.30 -2.74 -3.77
CA LYS A 40 6.56 -4.13 -3.41
C LYS A 40 5.61 -4.52 -2.28
N VAL A 41 5.22 -5.79 -2.27
CA VAL A 41 4.38 -6.35 -1.21
C VAL A 41 5.07 -7.59 -0.66
N GLN A 42 5.23 -7.64 0.67
CA GLN A 42 5.84 -8.78 1.35
C GLN A 42 4.81 -9.38 2.30
N ARG A 43 4.73 -10.72 2.32
CA ARG A 43 3.88 -11.43 3.28
C ARG A 43 4.74 -11.89 4.44
N GLY A 44 4.24 -11.73 5.68
CA GLY A 44 4.92 -12.21 6.87
C GLY A 44 5.10 -13.73 6.84
N ILE A 45 6.29 -14.18 7.19
CA ILE A 45 6.57 -15.62 7.32
C ILE A 45 6.04 -16.13 8.64
N GLU A 46 6.39 -15.46 9.73
CA GLU A 46 5.91 -15.82 11.08
C GLU A 46 4.42 -15.51 11.27
N SER A 47 3.93 -14.47 10.59
CA SER A 47 2.53 -14.03 10.67
C SER A 47 1.96 -13.92 9.26
N PRO A 48 1.39 -15.01 8.71
CA PRO A 48 0.94 -15.02 7.31
C PRO A 48 -0.22 -14.07 6.99
N GLU A 49 -0.88 -13.51 8.01
CA GLU A 49 -1.93 -12.51 7.84
C GLU A 49 -1.39 -11.08 7.86
N ARG A 50 -0.08 -10.91 8.05
CA ARG A 50 0.58 -9.61 8.11
C ARG A 50 1.35 -9.37 6.83
N TYR A 51 1.12 -8.20 6.22
CA TYR A 51 1.77 -7.80 4.98
C TYR A 51 2.46 -6.47 5.16
N ILE A 52 3.53 -6.26 4.41
CA ILE A 52 4.21 -4.97 4.32
C ILE A 52 4.11 -4.50 2.87
N LEU A 53 3.45 -3.37 2.68
CA LEU A 53 3.41 -2.67 1.39
C LEU A 53 4.49 -1.59 1.42
N GLN A 54 5.37 -1.62 0.41
CA GLN A 54 6.46 -0.66 0.28
C GLN A 54 6.25 0.11 -1.02
N ILE A 55 6.12 1.43 -0.91
CA ILE A 55 5.95 2.27 -2.10
C ILE A 55 7.01 3.38 -2.08
N GLU A 56 7.72 3.53 -3.19
CA GLU A 56 8.62 4.65 -3.38
C GLU A 56 7.90 5.79 -4.07
N TRP A 57 7.96 6.96 -3.48
CA TRP A 57 7.36 8.20 -3.97
C TRP A 57 8.46 9.22 -4.28
N ALA A 58 8.25 10.04 -5.30
CA ALA A 58 9.19 11.11 -5.62
C ALA A 58 9.31 12.10 -4.48
N THR A 59 8.18 12.48 -3.87
CA THR A 59 8.14 13.37 -2.70
C THR A 59 7.14 12.84 -1.68
N LEU A 60 7.28 13.31 -0.43
CA LEU A 60 6.34 12.97 0.64
C LEU A 60 4.93 13.45 0.30
N GLU A 61 4.81 14.66 -0.24
CA GLU A 61 3.52 15.29 -0.55
C GLU A 61 2.78 14.55 -1.66
N ASP A 62 3.49 13.89 -2.56
CA ASP A 62 2.85 13.07 -3.59
C ASP A 62 1.96 11.99 -2.96
N HIS A 63 2.37 11.44 -1.83
CA HIS A 63 1.55 10.48 -1.10
C HIS A 63 0.57 11.16 -0.15
N THR A 64 1.07 12.01 0.76
CA THR A 64 0.28 12.52 1.87
C THR A 64 -0.78 13.53 1.44
N GLU A 65 -0.57 14.23 0.34
CA GLU A 65 -1.47 15.27 -0.15
C GLU A 65 -2.09 14.88 -1.50
N HIS A 66 -1.29 14.71 -2.54
CA HIS A 66 -1.83 14.45 -3.89
C HIS A 66 -2.61 13.15 -3.97
N PHE A 67 -2.03 12.05 -3.48
CA PHE A 67 -2.72 10.76 -3.53
C PHE A 67 -3.89 10.72 -2.55
N ARG A 68 -3.66 11.03 -1.27
CA ARG A 68 -4.70 10.91 -0.24
C ARG A 68 -5.88 11.85 -0.45
N ALA A 69 -5.64 13.04 -0.99
CA ALA A 69 -6.71 14.01 -1.26
C ALA A 69 -7.30 13.87 -2.65
N GLY A 70 -6.73 13.00 -3.49
CA GLY A 70 -7.14 12.83 -4.87
C GLY A 70 -8.14 11.68 -5.08
N PRO A 71 -8.63 11.52 -6.32
CA PRO A 71 -9.64 10.52 -6.65
C PRO A 71 -9.11 9.09 -6.63
N LEU A 72 -7.80 8.88 -6.73
CA LEU A 72 -7.23 7.53 -6.74
C LEU A 72 -7.28 6.86 -5.37
N PHE A 73 -7.27 7.64 -4.29
CA PHE A 73 -7.29 7.07 -2.95
C PHE A 73 -8.58 6.30 -2.65
N PRO A 74 -9.78 6.85 -2.87
CA PRO A 74 -11.00 6.07 -2.70
C PRO A 74 -11.06 4.83 -3.58
N ALA A 75 -10.55 4.91 -4.81
CA ALA A 75 -10.49 3.75 -5.71
C ALA A 75 -9.57 2.66 -5.15
N TRP A 76 -8.43 3.03 -4.62
CA TRP A 76 -7.51 2.12 -3.92
C TRP A 76 -8.19 1.48 -2.71
N ARG A 77 -8.81 2.29 -1.86
CA ARG A 77 -9.51 1.82 -0.66
C ARG A 77 -10.64 0.85 -1.00
N ALA A 78 -11.35 1.07 -2.09
CA ALA A 78 -12.44 0.19 -2.52
C ALA A 78 -11.92 -1.21 -2.89
N ILE A 79 -10.71 -1.30 -3.42
CA ILE A 79 -10.10 -2.58 -3.84
C ILE A 79 -9.52 -3.33 -2.64
N VAL A 80 -8.72 -2.66 -1.81
CA VAL A 80 -7.95 -3.34 -0.75
C VAL A 80 -8.58 -3.23 0.63
N GLY A 81 -9.33 -2.15 0.89
CA GLY A 81 -9.89 -1.86 2.21
C GLY A 81 -10.75 -2.96 2.81
N PRO A 82 -11.60 -3.66 2.01
CA PRO A 82 -12.43 -4.74 2.56
C PRO A 82 -11.66 -5.88 3.21
N PHE A 83 -10.38 -6.04 2.90
CA PHE A 83 -9.55 -7.09 3.47
C PHE A 83 -8.91 -6.71 4.80
N PHE A 84 -8.90 -5.43 5.17
CA PHE A 84 -8.19 -4.97 6.36
C PHE A 84 -8.88 -5.45 7.62
N ALA A 85 -8.14 -6.18 8.47
CA ALA A 85 -8.63 -6.57 9.79
C ALA A 85 -8.56 -5.40 10.78
N GLN A 86 -7.72 -4.41 10.48
CA GLN A 86 -7.55 -3.19 11.26
C GLN A 86 -7.02 -2.10 10.35
N THR A 87 -7.05 -0.85 10.81
CA THR A 87 -6.48 0.26 10.05
C THR A 87 -4.98 0.03 9.83
N PRO A 88 -4.49 0.09 8.59
CA PRO A 88 -3.06 -0.05 8.32
C PRO A 88 -2.24 1.02 9.02
N ARG A 89 -1.07 0.61 9.50
CA ARG A 89 -0.11 1.54 10.07
C ARG A 89 0.83 2.01 8.96
N VAL A 90 0.83 3.30 8.68
CA VAL A 90 1.60 3.89 7.58
C VAL A 90 2.66 4.83 8.12
N GLU A 91 3.90 4.62 7.70
CA GLU A 91 5.02 5.49 8.07
C GLU A 91 5.87 5.76 6.84
N HIS A 92 6.64 6.84 6.89
CA HIS A 92 7.50 7.25 5.77
C HIS A 92 8.95 7.30 6.24
N PHE A 93 9.86 6.96 5.33
CA PHE A 93 11.29 6.87 5.60
C PHE A 93 12.07 7.54 4.50
N SER A 94 13.15 8.21 4.87
CA SER A 94 14.14 8.72 3.92
C SER A 94 15.39 7.87 4.01
N SER A 95 16.10 7.74 2.88
CA SER A 95 17.34 6.96 2.84
C SER A 95 18.45 7.70 3.57
N VAL A 96 19.24 6.98 4.37
CA VAL A 96 20.46 7.50 4.99
C VAL A 96 21.72 6.80 4.48
N LEU A 97 21.54 5.76 3.67
CA LEU A 97 22.68 5.02 3.07
C LEU A 97 22.42 4.80 1.59
#